data_d1965f3e6db0cccb337627d0c8bccb93
#
_entry.id   d1965f3e6db0cccb337627d0c8bccb93
#
_cell.length_a   1.000
_cell.length_b   1.000
_cell.length_c   1.000
_cell.angle_alpha   90.00
_cell.angle_beta   90.00
_cell.angle_gamma   90.00
#
_symmetry.space_group_name_H-M   'P 1'
#
loop_
_entity.id
_entity.type
_entity.pdbx_description
1 polymer ?
#
loop_
_entity_poly.entity_id
_entity_poly.type
_entity_poly.pdbx_seq_one_letter_code
_entity_poly.pdbx_strand_id
1 'polypeptide(L)'
;DGTAACARAGGATVVFEPVNQIGRARDAGARAATGEWLVFIDADSTPSGELFADIADQITAGRALGGGSTVELESGTPRYARSVCGFWNLWSRLARWAAGSCVWVDASAFREAGGFGTEYYAGEEVFLSRRLKSIARRRGRRFVILADHPLRTSSLKLKLYTVTEAARFFF
;
A
#
# COMPACT_ATOMS: atom_id res chain seq x y z
N ASP A 1 12.81 -15.01 13.89
CA ASP A 1 11.49 -15.62 13.88
C ASP A 1 11.36 -16.58 12.70
N GLY A 2 10.30 -17.39 12.65
CA GLY A 2 10.08 -18.38 11.59
C GLY A 2 9.44 -17.83 10.30
N THR A 3 9.21 -16.53 10.19
CA THR A 3 8.44 -15.90 9.09
C THR A 3 9.03 -16.23 7.71
N ALA A 4 10.34 -16.10 7.55
CA ALA A 4 11.01 -16.40 6.29
C ALA A 4 10.89 -17.87 5.88
N ALA A 5 10.98 -18.79 6.85
CA ALA A 5 10.83 -20.22 6.60
C ALA A 5 9.39 -20.56 6.20
N CYS A 6 8.41 -19.98 6.88
CA CYS A 6 6.99 -20.13 6.56
C CYS A 6 6.65 -19.61 5.16
N ALA A 7 7.16 -18.43 4.81
CA ALA A 7 6.95 -17.83 3.48
C ALA A 7 7.54 -18.71 2.37
N ARG A 8 8.75 -19.23 2.54
CA ARG A 8 9.37 -20.16 1.58
C ARG A 8 8.57 -21.45 1.43
N ALA A 9 8.08 -22.01 2.55
CA ALA A 9 7.26 -23.22 2.52
C ALA A 9 5.94 -22.98 1.77
N GLY A 10 5.41 -21.75 1.78
CA GLY A 10 4.28 -21.32 0.97
C GLY A 10 4.62 -20.99 -0.49
N GLY A 11 5.86 -21.22 -0.95
CA GLY A 11 6.30 -20.97 -2.32
C GLY A 11 6.73 -19.53 -2.61
N ALA A 12 6.84 -18.66 -1.60
CA ALA A 12 7.25 -17.28 -1.80
C ALA A 12 8.79 -17.15 -1.94
N THR A 13 9.22 -16.25 -2.80
CA THR A 13 10.61 -15.77 -2.85
C THR A 13 10.84 -14.81 -1.67
N VAL A 14 11.80 -15.14 -0.82
CA VAL A 14 12.13 -14.33 0.35
C VAL A 14 13.38 -13.51 0.07
N VAL A 15 13.24 -12.19 0.16
CA VAL A 15 14.34 -11.22 0.04
C VAL A 15 14.67 -10.70 1.44
N PHE A 16 15.94 -10.67 1.81
CA PHE A 16 16.40 -10.12 3.08
C PHE A 16 16.86 -8.67 2.90
N GLU A 17 16.30 -7.77 3.70
CA GLU A 17 16.75 -6.38 3.82
C GLU A 17 17.26 -6.16 5.26
N PRO A 18 18.55 -5.85 5.45
CA PRO A 18 19.14 -5.76 6.79
C PRO A 18 18.72 -4.51 7.56
N VAL A 19 18.27 -3.47 6.86
CA VAL A 19 17.84 -2.22 7.52
C VAL A 19 16.36 -2.29 7.80
N ASN A 20 15.98 -2.19 9.07
CA ASN A 20 14.58 -2.24 9.50
C ASN A 20 13.85 -0.94 9.14
N GLN A 21 13.48 -0.80 7.88
CA GLN A 21 12.70 0.30 7.31
C GLN A 21 11.74 -0.24 6.26
N ILE A 22 10.45 0.09 6.40
CA ILE A 22 9.37 -0.46 5.56
C ILE A 22 9.60 -0.14 4.07
N GLY A 23 9.93 1.10 3.72
CA GLY A 23 10.21 1.51 2.35
C GLY A 23 11.34 0.71 1.71
N ARG A 24 12.44 0.47 2.46
CA ARG A 24 13.56 -0.35 1.98
C ARG A 24 13.15 -1.80 1.72
N ALA A 25 12.39 -2.40 2.63
CA ALA A 25 11.93 -3.78 2.48
C ALA A 25 11.02 -3.91 1.25
N ARG A 26 10.11 -2.97 1.03
CA ARG A 26 9.25 -2.92 -0.16
C ARG A 26 10.06 -2.72 -1.45
N ASP A 27 11.04 -1.82 -1.45
CA ASP A 27 11.93 -1.60 -2.59
C ASP A 27 12.81 -2.82 -2.88
N ALA A 28 13.27 -3.54 -1.85
CA ALA A 28 14.03 -4.79 -2.03
C ALA A 28 13.15 -5.87 -2.69
N GLY A 29 11.92 -6.03 -2.25
CA GLY A 29 10.93 -6.91 -2.88
C GLY A 29 10.65 -6.52 -4.33
N ALA A 30 10.47 -5.23 -4.61
CA ALA A 30 10.22 -4.72 -5.95
C ALA A 30 11.41 -4.97 -6.91
N ARG A 31 12.65 -4.90 -6.42
CA ARG A 31 13.85 -5.23 -7.22
C ARG A 31 13.91 -6.69 -7.61
N ALA A 32 13.42 -7.58 -6.76
CA ALA A 32 13.39 -9.03 -7.01
C ALA A 32 12.19 -9.45 -7.90
N ALA A 33 11.16 -8.63 -7.97
CA ALA A 33 9.98 -8.93 -8.76
C ALA A 33 10.24 -8.75 -10.27
N THR A 34 9.71 -9.67 -11.07
CA THR A 34 9.86 -9.69 -12.53
C THR A 34 8.58 -9.32 -13.29
N GLY A 35 7.46 -9.13 -12.57
CA GLY A 35 6.18 -8.79 -13.16
C GLY A 35 6.13 -7.36 -13.73
N GLU A 36 5.25 -7.16 -14.69
CA GLU A 36 4.96 -5.83 -15.27
C GLU A 36 4.19 -4.93 -14.30
N TRP A 37 3.53 -5.53 -13.33
CA TRP A 37 2.79 -4.85 -12.27
C TRP A 37 3.29 -5.31 -10.90
N LEU A 38 3.38 -4.38 -9.98
CA LEU A 38 3.74 -4.61 -8.58
C LEU A 38 2.51 -4.38 -7.71
N VAL A 39 2.24 -5.31 -6.79
CA VAL A 39 1.21 -5.17 -5.76
C VAL A 39 1.87 -5.35 -4.40
N PHE A 40 1.84 -4.31 -3.60
CA PHE A 40 2.41 -4.29 -2.25
C PHE A 40 1.27 -4.47 -1.25
N ILE A 41 1.37 -5.50 -0.41
CA ILE A 41 0.42 -5.79 0.66
C ILE A 41 1.21 -5.97 1.96
N ASP A 42 0.76 -5.33 3.03
CA ASP A 42 1.35 -5.52 4.35
C ASP A 42 1.05 -6.93 4.88
N ALA A 43 2.00 -7.51 5.63
CA ALA A 43 1.90 -8.88 6.14
C ALA A 43 0.76 -9.09 7.16
N ASP A 44 0.24 -8.03 7.74
CA ASP A 44 -0.89 -8.03 8.68
C ASP A 44 -2.23 -7.74 7.99
N SER A 45 -2.27 -7.86 6.68
CA SER A 45 -3.44 -7.53 5.86
C SER A 45 -3.89 -8.75 5.05
N THR A 46 -5.20 -8.86 4.84
CA THR A 46 -5.82 -9.98 4.11
C THR A 46 -6.61 -9.42 2.93
N PRO A 47 -6.02 -9.44 1.71
CA PRO A 47 -6.73 -9.05 0.50
C PRO A 47 -7.77 -10.10 0.14
N SER A 48 -8.91 -9.66 -0.39
CA SER A 48 -9.92 -10.56 -0.96
C SER A 48 -9.65 -10.85 -2.44
N GLY A 49 -10.28 -11.90 -2.98
CA GLY A 49 -10.22 -12.21 -4.41
C GLY A 49 -10.85 -11.09 -5.26
N GLU A 50 -11.90 -10.46 -4.74
CA GLU A 50 -12.60 -9.36 -5.39
C GLU A 50 -11.73 -8.11 -5.50
N LEU A 51 -10.91 -7.81 -4.47
CA LEU A 51 -9.95 -6.71 -4.55
C LEU A 51 -8.91 -6.96 -5.65
N PHE A 52 -8.42 -8.18 -5.79
CA PHE A 52 -7.52 -8.53 -6.89
C PHE A 52 -8.21 -8.45 -8.26
N ALA A 53 -9.50 -8.82 -8.35
CA ALA A 53 -10.28 -8.66 -9.57
C ALA A 53 -10.43 -7.17 -9.94
N ASP A 54 -10.76 -6.30 -8.98
CA ASP A 54 -10.82 -4.85 -9.19
C ASP A 54 -9.48 -4.30 -9.72
N ILE A 55 -8.36 -4.74 -9.15
CA ILE A 55 -7.02 -4.34 -9.63
C ILE A 55 -6.80 -4.82 -11.07
N ALA A 56 -7.12 -6.08 -11.36
CA ALA A 56 -6.97 -6.65 -12.70
C ALA A 56 -7.82 -5.92 -13.75
N ASP A 57 -9.05 -5.53 -13.39
CA ASP A 57 -9.94 -4.75 -14.25
C ASP A 57 -9.36 -3.36 -14.56
N GLN A 58 -8.76 -2.68 -13.58
CA GLN A 58 -8.08 -1.40 -13.81
C GLN A 58 -6.86 -1.54 -14.72
N ILE A 59 -6.10 -2.62 -14.56
CA ILE A 59 -4.95 -2.96 -15.40
C ILE A 59 -5.40 -3.21 -16.83
N THR A 60 -6.37 -4.09 -17.02
CA THR A 60 -6.92 -4.48 -18.33
C THR A 60 -7.56 -3.31 -19.06
N ALA A 61 -8.26 -2.43 -18.34
CA ALA A 61 -8.83 -1.21 -18.90
C ALA A 61 -7.76 -0.21 -19.40
N GLY A 62 -6.49 -0.35 -18.99
CA GLY A 62 -5.36 0.44 -19.45
C GLY A 62 -5.38 1.92 -19.03
N ARG A 63 -6.38 2.36 -18.24
CA ARG A 63 -6.58 3.76 -17.87
C ARG A 63 -5.85 4.17 -16.58
N ALA A 64 -5.54 3.21 -15.73
CA ALA A 64 -4.80 3.43 -14.49
C ALA A 64 -3.31 3.12 -14.69
N LEU A 65 -2.45 3.87 -14.01
CA LEU A 65 -1.03 3.62 -13.87
C LEU A 65 -0.71 2.88 -12.57
N GLY A 66 -1.61 2.99 -11.61
CA GLY A 66 -1.51 2.42 -10.29
C GLY A 66 -2.53 3.03 -9.34
N GLY A 67 -2.47 2.62 -8.10
CA GLY A 67 -3.39 3.07 -7.09
C GLY A 67 -3.18 2.41 -5.74
N GLY A 68 -4.22 2.48 -4.93
CA GLY A 68 -4.37 1.77 -3.67
C GLY A 68 -5.80 1.31 -3.49
N SER A 69 -6.12 0.87 -2.28
CA SER A 69 -7.50 0.58 -1.87
C SER A 69 -7.84 1.33 -0.60
N THR A 70 -9.13 1.46 -0.31
CA THR A 70 -9.61 1.75 1.03
C THR A 70 -9.29 0.59 1.96
N VAL A 71 -9.29 0.83 3.27
CA VAL A 71 -8.98 -0.17 4.28
C VAL A 71 -10.17 -0.40 5.20
N GLU A 72 -10.34 -1.63 5.66
CA GLU A 72 -11.30 -2.03 6.67
C GLU A 72 -10.56 -2.67 7.83
N LEU A 73 -10.89 -2.27 9.05
CA LEU A 73 -10.30 -2.85 10.25
C LEU A 73 -11.04 -4.12 10.64
N GLU A 74 -10.30 -5.11 11.17
CA GLU A 74 -10.84 -6.37 11.66
C GLU A 74 -12.01 -6.19 12.63
N SER A 75 -12.85 -7.22 12.69
CA SER A 75 -13.98 -7.30 13.64
C SER A 75 -13.50 -7.16 15.08
N GLY A 76 -14.29 -6.46 15.92
CA GLY A 76 -13.90 -6.21 17.31
C GLY A 76 -13.06 -4.95 17.53
N THR A 77 -12.69 -4.24 16.48
CA THR A 77 -11.99 -2.96 16.59
C THR A 77 -12.91 -1.89 17.22
N PRO A 78 -12.41 -1.08 18.18
CA PRO A 78 -13.19 -0.01 18.82
C PRO A 78 -13.82 0.95 17.82
N ARG A 79 -15.02 1.47 18.13
CA ARG A 79 -15.77 2.36 17.24
C ARG A 79 -14.99 3.61 16.82
N TYR A 80 -14.24 4.21 17.76
CA TYR A 80 -13.42 5.40 17.45
C TYR A 80 -12.37 5.11 16.36
N ALA A 81 -11.71 3.95 16.42
CA ALA A 81 -10.70 3.56 15.45
C ALA A 81 -11.33 3.33 14.08
N ARG A 82 -12.54 2.77 14.03
CA ARG A 82 -13.31 2.61 12.78
C ARG A 82 -13.69 3.97 12.19
N SER A 83 -14.05 4.96 13.02
CA SER A 83 -14.33 6.32 12.56
C SER A 83 -13.09 7.01 12.00
N VAL A 84 -11.91 6.86 12.65
CA VAL A 84 -10.63 7.36 12.15
C VAL A 84 -10.28 6.71 10.80
N CYS A 85 -10.46 5.39 10.69
CA CYS A 85 -10.26 4.67 9.43
C CYS A 85 -11.20 5.18 8.33
N GLY A 86 -12.47 5.41 8.64
CA GLY A 86 -13.45 5.99 7.71
C GLY A 86 -13.05 7.38 7.24
N PHE A 87 -12.58 8.24 8.15
CA PHE A 87 -12.05 9.56 7.79
C PHE A 87 -10.81 9.44 6.87
N TRP A 88 -9.88 8.54 7.21
CA TRP A 88 -8.73 8.27 6.35
C TRP A 88 -9.16 7.81 4.95
N ASN A 89 -10.10 6.87 4.86
CA ASN A 89 -10.61 6.37 3.57
C ASN A 89 -11.22 7.49 2.72
N LEU A 90 -12.01 8.39 3.34
CA LEU A 90 -12.56 9.54 2.64
C LEU A 90 -11.44 10.45 2.12
N TRP A 91 -10.46 10.78 2.97
CA TRP A 91 -9.32 11.62 2.61
C TRP A 91 -8.44 10.98 1.53
N SER A 92 -8.13 9.70 1.69
CA SER A 92 -7.37 8.88 0.72
C SER A 92 -7.99 8.94 -0.67
N ARG A 93 -9.32 8.80 -0.76
CA ARG A 93 -10.06 8.89 -2.03
C ARG A 93 -10.01 10.29 -2.63
N LEU A 94 -10.23 11.33 -1.85
CA LEU A 94 -10.22 12.72 -2.29
C LEU A 94 -8.83 13.16 -2.74
N ALA A 95 -7.82 12.91 -1.92
CA ALA A 95 -6.43 13.27 -2.21
C ALA A 95 -5.76 12.31 -3.19
N ARG A 96 -6.36 11.13 -3.43
CA ARG A 96 -5.75 10.00 -4.18
C ARG A 96 -4.38 9.65 -3.61
N TRP A 97 -4.35 9.37 -2.32
CA TRP A 97 -3.18 8.85 -1.61
C TRP A 97 -3.46 7.41 -1.22
N ALA A 98 -2.59 6.49 -1.66
CA ALA A 98 -2.72 5.10 -1.29
C ALA A 98 -2.44 4.93 0.21
N ALA A 99 -3.19 4.03 0.86
CA ALA A 99 -2.78 3.50 2.16
C ALA A 99 -1.58 2.58 1.96
N GLY A 100 -0.59 2.66 2.84
CA GLY A 100 0.63 1.86 2.74
C GLY A 100 0.38 0.35 2.76
N SER A 101 -0.75 -0.08 3.31
CA SER A 101 -1.14 -1.50 3.36
C SER A 101 -1.55 -2.08 2.00
N CYS A 102 -1.94 -1.25 1.02
CA CYS A 102 -2.22 -1.69 -0.36
C CYS A 102 -1.77 -0.62 -1.35
N VAL A 103 -0.75 -0.94 -2.14
CA VAL A 103 -0.30 -0.13 -3.27
C VAL A 103 -0.11 -1.05 -4.48
N TRP A 104 -0.69 -0.71 -5.62
CA TRP A 104 -0.46 -1.41 -6.87
C TRP A 104 -0.05 -0.42 -7.95
N VAL A 105 0.87 -0.82 -8.83
CA VAL A 105 1.50 0.11 -9.77
C VAL A 105 2.18 -0.59 -10.93
N ASP A 106 2.16 0.03 -12.11
CA ASP A 106 3.01 -0.32 -13.25
C ASP A 106 4.48 -0.29 -12.82
N ALA A 107 5.21 -1.40 -13.06
CA ALA A 107 6.58 -1.56 -12.58
C ALA A 107 7.54 -0.54 -13.20
N SER A 108 7.29 -0.10 -14.45
CA SER A 108 8.10 0.93 -15.10
C SER A 108 7.89 2.29 -14.45
N ALA A 109 6.64 2.61 -14.10
CA ALA A 109 6.30 3.84 -13.40
C ALA A 109 6.83 3.87 -11.96
N PHE A 110 6.83 2.71 -11.28
CA PHE A 110 7.43 2.58 -9.96
C PHE A 110 8.93 2.88 -9.98
N ARG A 111 9.65 2.30 -10.96
CA ARG A 111 11.08 2.58 -11.18
C ARG A 111 11.34 4.05 -11.54
N GLU A 112 10.52 4.64 -12.43
CA GLU A 112 10.60 6.06 -12.79
C GLU A 112 10.36 6.97 -11.58
N ALA A 113 9.45 6.57 -10.66
CA ALA A 113 9.19 7.29 -9.42
C ALA A 113 10.33 7.20 -8.40
N GLY A 114 11.30 6.29 -8.57
CA GLY A 114 12.38 6.06 -7.62
C GLY A 114 11.99 5.21 -6.41
N GLY A 115 10.93 4.40 -6.52
CA GLY A 115 10.46 3.53 -5.44
C GLY A 115 9.79 4.28 -4.29
N PHE A 116 9.71 3.64 -3.12
CA PHE A 116 9.20 4.27 -1.90
C PHE A 116 10.14 5.35 -1.36
N GLY A 117 11.45 5.17 -1.59
CA GLY A 117 12.48 6.06 -1.06
C GLY A 117 12.91 5.67 0.36
N THR A 118 14.06 6.19 0.76
CA THR A 118 14.67 5.90 2.07
C THR A 118 14.74 7.11 2.98
N GLU A 119 14.24 8.24 2.52
CA GLU A 119 14.33 9.54 3.19
C GLU A 119 13.32 9.69 4.32
N TYR A 120 12.22 8.90 4.27
CA TYR A 120 11.13 8.98 5.23
C TYR A 120 10.97 7.66 5.98
N TYR A 121 10.83 7.74 7.30
CA TYR A 121 10.52 6.58 8.15
C TYR A 121 9.03 6.24 8.21
N ALA A 122 8.16 7.20 7.81
CA ALA A 122 6.71 7.02 7.77
C ALA A 122 6.10 7.94 6.71
N GLY A 123 4.99 7.52 6.09
CA GLY A 123 4.30 8.28 5.05
C GLY A 123 4.95 8.20 3.67
N GLU A 124 5.91 7.29 3.49
CA GLU A 124 6.60 7.05 2.20
C GLU A 124 5.61 6.78 1.06
N GLU A 125 4.47 6.16 1.36
CA GLU A 125 3.40 5.88 0.39
C GLU A 125 2.70 7.15 -0.10
N VAL A 126 2.63 8.20 0.73
CA VAL A 126 2.05 9.50 0.33
C VAL A 126 2.96 10.19 -0.68
N PHE A 127 4.27 10.19 -0.42
CA PHE A 127 5.27 10.75 -1.35
C PHE A 127 5.32 9.97 -2.65
N LEU A 128 5.29 8.63 -2.58
CA LEU A 128 5.18 7.77 -3.76
C LEU A 128 3.91 8.09 -4.55
N SER A 129 2.75 8.19 -3.88
CA SER A 129 1.48 8.54 -4.53
C SER A 129 1.54 9.88 -5.25
N ARG A 130 2.21 10.89 -4.68
CA ARG A 130 2.41 12.21 -5.33
C ARG A 130 3.24 12.09 -6.60
N ARG A 131 4.37 11.35 -6.55
CA ARG A 131 5.24 11.12 -7.71
C ARG A 131 4.51 10.34 -8.79
N LEU A 132 3.82 9.26 -8.44
CA LEU A 132 3.04 8.44 -9.37
C LEU A 132 1.89 9.22 -10.01
N LYS A 133 1.20 10.11 -9.29
CA LYS A 133 0.18 10.98 -9.87
C LYS A 133 0.75 11.93 -10.93
N SER A 134 1.97 12.45 -10.71
CA SER A 134 2.64 13.29 -11.71
C SER A 134 2.97 12.48 -12.98
N ILE A 135 3.53 11.27 -12.81
CA ILE A 135 3.84 10.37 -13.92
C ILE A 135 2.56 9.96 -14.66
N ALA A 136 1.50 9.62 -13.94
CA ALA A 136 0.22 9.24 -14.51
C ALA A 136 -0.35 10.35 -15.41
N ARG A 137 -0.33 11.61 -14.95
CA ARG A 137 -0.75 12.76 -15.77
C ARG A 137 0.05 12.88 -17.07
N ARG A 138 1.39 12.74 -17.01
CA ARG A 138 2.25 12.81 -18.20
C ARG A 138 1.98 11.67 -19.18
N ARG A 139 1.60 10.49 -18.67
CA ARG A 139 1.29 9.32 -19.50
C ARG A 139 -0.20 9.23 -19.91
N GLY A 140 -1.03 10.25 -19.62
CA GLY A 140 -2.46 10.25 -19.91
C GLY A 140 -3.26 9.20 -19.13
N ARG A 141 -2.71 8.72 -17.99
CA ARG A 141 -3.31 7.70 -17.13
C ARG A 141 -3.72 8.28 -15.78
N ARG A 142 -4.36 7.48 -14.92
CA ARG A 142 -4.85 7.88 -13.62
C ARG A 142 -4.15 7.11 -12.50
N PHE A 143 -4.12 7.71 -11.32
CA PHE A 143 -3.84 7.03 -10.05
C PHE A 143 -5.17 6.97 -9.29
N VAL A 144 -5.63 5.77 -8.91
CA VAL A 144 -6.98 5.53 -8.41
C VAL A 144 -6.96 4.89 -7.02
N ILE A 145 -8.00 5.12 -6.23
CA ILE A 145 -8.22 4.43 -4.95
C ILE A 145 -9.49 3.59 -5.10
N LEU A 146 -9.33 2.28 -5.05
CA LEU A 146 -10.43 1.31 -5.10
C LEU A 146 -11.20 1.35 -3.78
N ALA A 147 -12.51 1.27 -3.84
CA ALA A 147 -13.35 1.42 -2.65
C ALA A 147 -14.43 0.32 -2.51
N ASP A 148 -14.69 -0.44 -3.56
CA ASP A 148 -15.78 -1.42 -3.58
C ASP A 148 -15.43 -2.65 -2.72
N HIS A 149 -14.15 -3.08 -2.75
CA HIS A 149 -13.64 -4.18 -1.94
C HIS A 149 -12.43 -3.70 -1.11
N PRO A 150 -12.66 -3.18 0.12
CA PRO A 150 -11.58 -2.69 0.98
C PRO A 150 -10.58 -3.77 1.37
N LEU A 151 -9.30 -3.40 1.53
CA LEU A 151 -8.33 -4.29 2.13
C LEU A 151 -8.62 -4.45 3.63
N ARG A 152 -8.76 -5.68 4.11
CA ARG A 152 -8.86 -5.96 5.54
C ARG A 152 -7.46 -5.93 6.16
N THR A 153 -7.32 -5.15 7.25
CA THR A 153 -6.04 -5.02 7.94
C THR A 153 -6.23 -5.11 9.45
N SER A 154 -5.17 -5.52 10.14
CA SER A 154 -5.15 -5.62 11.58
C SER A 154 -5.24 -4.24 12.25
N SER A 155 -5.97 -4.18 13.36
CA SER A 155 -5.99 -3.00 14.22
C SER A 155 -4.76 -2.88 15.15
N LEU A 156 -3.79 -3.77 15.04
CA LEU A 156 -2.64 -3.84 15.95
C LEU A 156 -1.83 -2.55 15.92
N LYS A 157 -1.64 -1.94 14.75
CA LYS A 157 -0.92 -0.66 14.59
C LYS A 157 -1.58 0.48 15.39
N LEU A 158 -2.92 0.50 15.47
CA LEU A 158 -3.64 1.51 16.25
C LEU A 158 -3.52 1.32 17.77
N LYS A 159 -3.12 0.13 18.23
CA LYS A 159 -2.82 -0.14 19.65
C LYS A 159 -1.40 0.26 20.04
N LEU A 160 -0.50 0.36 19.06
CA LEU A 160 0.90 0.69 19.29
C LEU A 160 1.17 2.20 19.30
N TYR A 161 0.27 3.00 18.70
CA TYR A 161 0.42 4.45 18.64
C TYR A 161 -0.68 5.14 19.44
N THR A 162 -0.30 6.08 20.30
CA THR A 162 -1.26 6.99 20.94
C THR A 162 -1.79 7.98 19.89
N VAL A 163 -2.99 8.56 20.16
CA VAL A 163 -3.60 9.56 19.27
C VAL A 163 -2.67 10.75 19.02
N THR A 164 -1.83 11.11 20.00
CA THR A 164 -0.83 12.19 19.90
C THR A 164 0.36 11.82 19.01
N GLU A 165 0.78 10.57 19.00
CA GLU A 165 1.82 10.10 18.09
C GLU A 165 1.31 9.99 16.66
N ALA A 166 0.08 9.47 16.47
CA ALA A 166 -0.56 9.45 15.16
C ALA A 166 -0.72 10.87 14.57
N ALA A 167 -1.07 11.87 15.38
CA ALA A 167 -1.17 13.26 14.92
C ALA A 167 0.17 13.84 14.45
N ARG A 168 1.31 13.43 15.04
CA ARG A 168 2.65 13.87 14.59
C ARG A 168 3.06 13.33 13.22
N PHE A 169 2.42 12.28 12.70
CA PHE A 169 2.66 11.78 11.35
C PHE A 169 1.92 12.59 10.26
N PHE A 170 0.95 13.44 10.65
CA PHE A 170 0.15 14.22 9.71
C PHE A 170 0.52 15.71 9.67
N PHE A 171 1.33 16.18 10.63
CA PHE A 171 1.83 17.55 10.73
C PHE A 171 3.36 17.60 10.83
#